data_f8429e0963c36c26b9910e00ed936fa1
#
_entry.id   f8429e0963c36c26b9910e00ed936fa1
#
_cell.length_a   1.000
_cell.length_b   1.000
_cell.length_c   1.000
_cell.angle_alpha   90.00
_cell.angle_beta   90.00
_cell.angle_gamma   90.00
#
_symmetry.space_group_name_H-M   'P 1'
#
loop_
_entity.id
_entity.type
_entity.pdbx_description
1 polymer ?
#
loop_
_entity_poly.entity_id
_entity_poly.type
_entity_poly.pdbx_seq_one_letter_code
_entity_poly.pdbx_strand_id
1 'polypeptide(L)'
;INYIQKEYLNTLGIVITGYGSLDSALSAMRSGAFDYILKPFKFEEVLTVIESAMYYTKLMKSENIPKGLTGKANLLRRFSENKIIRENTILRNCLKDKYKFENIIGISFPMQKVFELIEKVADTNATALITGESGVGKELVARAIHYNSSRKDNPLVVVNCGAIPETLLESELFGYEKGAFTGATGTRYGRFELAHGGSMFLDEIGDMSFNLQVKLLRVLQEKTFERVGGAKSIHVDVRIIAATNRVLDDLVRDGKFREDLYYRLNVVPIHLPPLRERRQDIPLLLNYFLERSNRINSAQIDGCSETAMGVMMNYDYPGNVRELQNLIERVVVLKKKGIIDLEDLPEKIYFAEQSQSHFEIEKGYDTLVSSFEKSLILQALQETNGVKSKAAQVLSLNRTTLIEKMKRLGIE
;
A
#
# COMPACT_ATOMS: atom_id res chain seq x y z
N ILE A 1 -31.36 12.48 8.65
CA ILE A 1 -30.82 13.69 9.28
C ILE A 1 -31.40 14.92 8.60
N ASN A 2 -31.27 15.11 7.31
CA ASN A 2 -31.80 16.27 6.54
C ASN A 2 -33.31 16.50 6.76
N TYR A 3 -34.08 15.42 6.91
CA TYR A 3 -35.52 15.52 7.21
C TYR A 3 -35.75 16.04 8.62
N ILE A 4 -35.07 15.50 9.62
CA ILE A 4 -35.18 15.92 11.04
C ILE A 4 -34.77 17.38 11.21
N GLN A 5 -33.73 17.84 10.53
CA GLN A 5 -33.28 19.23 10.61
C GLN A 5 -34.25 20.23 9.95
N LYS A 6 -34.98 19.81 8.92
CA LYS A 6 -35.99 20.67 8.29
C LYS A 6 -37.27 20.81 9.11
N GLU A 7 -37.71 19.71 9.71
CA GLU A 7 -38.96 19.65 10.47
C GLU A 7 -38.80 20.07 11.95
N TYR A 8 -37.61 19.86 12.52
CA TYR A 8 -37.35 20.08 13.95
C TYR A 8 -36.08 20.94 14.16
N LEU A 9 -36.23 22.24 13.96
CA LEU A 9 -35.14 23.25 13.97
C LEU A 9 -34.27 23.28 15.25
N ASN A 10 -34.75 22.74 16.36
CA ASN A 10 -34.05 22.73 17.65
C ASN A 10 -33.58 21.33 18.09
N THR A 11 -33.54 20.38 17.19
CA THR A 11 -33.16 18.99 17.50
C THR A 11 -31.76 18.68 16.99
N LEU A 12 -30.90 18.15 17.87
CA LEU A 12 -29.58 17.68 17.50
C LEU A 12 -29.60 16.17 17.19
N GLY A 13 -29.16 15.80 16.01
CA GLY A 13 -29.10 14.40 15.59
C GLY A 13 -27.77 13.77 15.95
N ILE A 14 -27.74 12.68 16.74
CA ILE A 14 -26.59 11.84 16.99
C ILE A 14 -26.80 10.53 16.25
N VAL A 15 -25.83 10.12 15.43
CA VAL A 15 -25.92 8.90 14.61
C VAL A 15 -25.17 7.77 15.30
N ILE A 16 -25.85 6.63 15.52
CA ILE A 16 -25.22 5.40 16.03
C ILE A 16 -25.13 4.40 14.88
N THR A 17 -23.92 3.93 14.55
CA THR A 17 -23.69 3.02 13.43
C THR A 17 -22.95 1.75 13.85
N GLY A 18 -23.36 0.58 13.33
CA GLY A 18 -22.85 -0.74 13.73
C GLY A 18 -21.67 -1.26 12.92
N TYR A 19 -21.48 -0.79 11.69
CA TYR A 19 -20.31 -1.10 10.86
C TYR A 19 -19.82 0.19 10.24
N GLY A 20 -18.91 0.84 10.96
CA GLY A 20 -18.39 2.11 10.55
C GLY A 20 -17.33 1.94 9.46
N SER A 21 -17.73 2.02 8.21
CA SER A 21 -16.81 2.61 7.28
C SER A 21 -16.70 4.09 7.62
N LEU A 22 -15.50 4.62 7.63
CA LEU A 22 -15.20 6.05 7.80
C LEU A 22 -16.13 6.92 6.93
N ASP A 23 -16.48 6.41 5.74
CA ASP A 23 -17.40 7.03 4.80
C ASP A 23 -18.82 7.21 5.35
N SER A 24 -19.33 6.25 6.13
CA SER A 24 -20.66 6.35 6.76
C SER A 24 -20.69 7.43 7.83
N ALA A 25 -19.65 7.52 8.63
CA ALA A 25 -19.51 8.52 9.68
C ALA A 25 -19.32 9.93 9.09
N LEU A 26 -18.43 10.06 8.11
CA LEU A 26 -18.23 11.33 7.37
C LEU A 26 -19.49 11.76 6.61
N SER A 27 -20.23 10.82 6.02
CA SER A 27 -21.51 11.09 5.36
C SER A 27 -22.56 11.60 6.35
N ALA A 28 -22.64 10.99 7.54
CA ALA A 28 -23.55 11.45 8.60
C ALA A 28 -23.23 12.88 9.04
N MET A 29 -21.96 13.21 9.23
CA MET A 29 -21.51 14.55 9.62
C MET A 29 -21.77 15.59 8.52
N ARG A 30 -21.48 15.23 7.24
CA ARG A 30 -21.82 16.09 6.09
C ARG A 30 -23.31 16.33 5.95
N SER A 31 -24.13 15.37 6.36
CA SER A 31 -25.60 15.47 6.36
C SER A 31 -26.15 16.24 7.58
N GLY A 32 -25.26 16.83 8.41
CA GLY A 32 -25.63 17.71 9.51
C GLY A 32 -25.86 17.00 10.84
N ALA A 33 -25.37 15.78 11.06
CA ALA A 33 -25.35 15.20 12.39
C ALA A 33 -24.55 16.07 13.37
N PHE A 34 -25.02 16.16 14.62
CA PHE A 34 -24.29 16.83 15.69
C PHE A 34 -23.03 16.03 16.04
N ASP A 35 -23.20 14.71 16.21
CA ASP A 35 -22.10 13.76 16.46
C ASP A 35 -22.52 12.36 16.01
N TYR A 36 -21.58 11.38 16.07
CA TYR A 36 -21.86 9.98 15.80
C TYR A 36 -21.14 9.08 16.80
N ILE A 37 -21.67 7.84 16.99
CA ILE A 37 -21.14 6.83 17.90
C ILE A 37 -21.00 5.52 17.12
N LEU A 38 -19.83 4.88 17.20
CA LEU A 38 -19.57 3.60 16.58
C LEU A 38 -19.89 2.45 17.52
N LYS A 39 -20.57 1.40 17.05
CA LYS A 39 -20.73 0.13 17.77
C LYS A 39 -19.51 -0.78 17.52
N PRO A 40 -19.01 -1.50 18.56
CA PRO A 40 -19.41 -1.45 19.95
C PRO A 40 -18.89 -0.19 20.66
N PHE A 41 -19.71 0.44 21.48
CA PHE A 41 -19.37 1.66 22.21
C PHE A 41 -19.34 1.41 23.73
N LYS A 42 -18.52 2.19 24.43
CA LYS A 42 -18.53 2.23 25.89
C LYS A 42 -19.57 3.23 26.38
N PHE A 43 -20.17 2.94 27.52
CA PHE A 43 -21.21 3.81 28.13
C PHE A 43 -20.71 5.25 28.34
N GLU A 44 -19.45 5.41 28.73
CA GLU A 44 -18.79 6.71 28.93
C GLU A 44 -18.72 7.55 27.62
N GLU A 45 -18.56 6.92 26.47
CA GLU A 45 -18.53 7.60 25.17
C GLU A 45 -19.91 8.18 24.84
N VAL A 46 -20.97 7.41 25.10
CA VAL A 46 -22.36 7.84 24.88
C VAL A 46 -22.69 9.03 25.79
N LEU A 47 -22.34 8.93 27.11
CA LEU A 47 -22.56 10.02 28.06
C LEU A 47 -21.87 11.31 27.62
N THR A 48 -20.61 11.22 27.20
CA THR A 48 -19.83 12.40 26.79
C THR A 48 -20.44 13.09 25.58
N VAL A 49 -20.99 12.35 24.61
CA VAL A 49 -21.67 12.91 23.44
C VAL A 49 -22.99 13.56 23.83
N ILE A 50 -23.77 12.91 24.70
CA ILE A 50 -25.05 13.46 25.18
C ILE A 50 -24.83 14.72 26.00
N GLU A 51 -23.88 14.74 26.93
CA GLU A 51 -23.53 15.92 27.73
C GLU A 51 -23.11 17.09 26.84
N SER A 52 -22.31 16.83 25.80
CA SER A 52 -21.92 17.84 24.83
C SER A 52 -23.11 18.40 24.06
N ALA A 53 -24.04 17.55 23.65
CA ALA A 53 -25.28 17.96 22.97
C ALA A 53 -26.19 18.77 23.89
N MET A 54 -26.35 18.34 25.12
CA MET A 54 -27.15 19.07 26.15
C MET A 54 -26.56 20.44 26.46
N TYR A 55 -25.24 20.51 26.62
CA TYR A 55 -24.54 21.77 26.84
C TYR A 55 -24.70 22.73 25.67
N TYR A 56 -24.54 22.23 24.44
CA TYR A 56 -24.78 23.02 23.22
C TYR A 56 -26.22 23.55 23.15
N THR A 57 -27.20 22.69 23.48
CA THR A 57 -28.63 23.09 23.48
C THR A 57 -28.93 24.15 24.53
N LYS A 58 -28.32 24.04 25.73
CA LYS A 58 -28.43 25.08 26.77
C LYS A 58 -27.85 26.41 26.34
N LEU A 59 -26.69 26.39 25.68
CA LEU A 59 -26.05 27.61 25.15
C LEU A 59 -26.89 28.30 24.07
N MET A 60 -27.52 27.52 23.21
CA MET A 60 -28.39 28.07 22.16
C MET A 60 -29.70 28.67 22.70
N LYS A 61 -30.19 28.17 23.85
CA LYS A 61 -31.42 28.65 24.48
C LYS A 61 -31.18 29.78 25.49
N SER A 62 -29.94 30.02 25.94
CA SER A 62 -29.65 31.07 26.92
C SER A 62 -29.58 32.45 26.23
N GLU A 63 -30.53 33.35 26.56
CA GLU A 63 -30.52 34.77 26.17
C GLU A 63 -29.40 35.58 26.83
N ASN A 64 -28.71 35.03 27.85
CA ASN A 64 -27.62 35.63 28.58
C ASN A 64 -26.22 35.23 28.02
N ILE A 65 -25.97 35.49 26.77
CA ILE A 65 -24.62 35.47 26.27
C ILE A 65 -23.98 36.82 26.59
N PRO A 66 -22.80 36.84 27.27
CA PRO A 66 -22.10 38.12 27.48
C PRO A 66 -21.95 38.84 26.16
N LYS A 67 -22.40 40.09 26.10
CA LYS A 67 -22.42 40.96 24.91
C LYS A 67 -21.02 41.37 24.48
N GLY A 68 -20.09 40.37 24.34
CA GLY A 68 -18.76 40.57 23.74
C GLY A 68 -18.56 39.57 22.64
N LEU A 69 -18.32 40.01 21.42
CA LEU A 69 -17.96 39.20 20.24
C LEU A 69 -16.87 38.13 20.53
N THR A 70 -16.03 38.39 21.54
CA THR A 70 -14.93 37.50 21.98
C THR A 70 -15.42 36.24 22.69
N GLY A 71 -16.50 36.27 23.46
CA GLY A 71 -16.98 35.09 24.22
C GLY A 71 -17.61 34.03 23.33
N LYS A 72 -18.44 34.43 22.37
CA LYS A 72 -19.12 33.55 21.43
C LYS A 72 -18.13 32.94 20.41
N ALA A 73 -17.20 33.75 19.95
CA ALA A 73 -16.11 33.32 19.05
C ALA A 73 -15.16 32.31 19.73
N ASN A 74 -14.79 32.53 21.00
CA ASN A 74 -13.94 31.60 21.74
C ASN A 74 -14.63 30.29 22.06
N LEU A 75 -15.94 30.29 22.33
CA LEU A 75 -16.74 29.08 22.53
C LEU A 75 -16.88 28.28 21.23
N LEU A 76 -17.24 28.94 20.13
CA LEU A 76 -17.30 28.27 18.82
C LEU A 76 -15.94 27.72 18.38
N ARG A 77 -14.85 28.43 18.69
CA ARG A 77 -13.49 27.96 18.45
C ARG A 77 -13.15 26.72 19.28
N ARG A 78 -13.46 26.69 20.58
CA ARG A 78 -13.27 25.50 21.43
C ARG A 78 -14.10 24.30 20.96
N PHE A 79 -15.32 24.50 20.49
CA PHE A 79 -16.13 23.42 19.90
C PHE A 79 -15.55 22.90 18.61
N SER A 80 -15.08 23.79 17.72
CA SER A 80 -14.42 23.38 16.48
C SER A 80 -13.10 22.66 16.76
N GLU A 81 -12.31 23.13 17.72
CA GLU A 81 -11.06 22.48 18.16
C GLU A 81 -11.34 21.08 18.75
N ASN A 82 -12.32 20.92 19.64
CA ASN A 82 -12.73 19.63 20.19
C ASN A 82 -13.29 18.69 19.12
N LYS A 83 -14.04 19.19 18.14
CA LYS A 83 -14.54 18.42 17.00
C LYS A 83 -13.37 17.90 16.15
N ILE A 84 -12.42 18.77 15.82
CA ILE A 84 -11.22 18.40 15.06
C ILE A 84 -10.39 17.37 15.84
N ILE A 85 -10.22 17.53 17.14
CA ILE A 85 -9.49 16.56 17.98
C ILE A 85 -10.19 15.20 17.96
N ARG A 86 -11.51 15.16 18.09
CA ARG A 86 -12.28 13.91 18.03
C ARG A 86 -12.22 13.26 16.66
N GLU A 87 -12.44 14.02 15.59
CA GLU A 87 -12.31 13.52 14.21
C GLU A 87 -10.91 12.93 13.97
N ASN A 88 -9.85 13.62 14.41
CA ASN A 88 -8.49 13.11 14.33
C ASN A 88 -8.29 11.84 15.17
N THR A 89 -8.89 11.75 16.36
CA THR A 89 -8.77 10.55 17.20
C THR A 89 -9.47 9.36 16.56
N ILE A 90 -10.65 9.56 15.98
CA ILE A 90 -11.40 8.51 15.27
C ILE A 90 -10.66 8.07 14.01
N LEU A 91 -10.17 9.02 13.20
CA LEU A 91 -9.34 8.73 12.04
C LEU A 91 -8.10 7.91 12.40
N ARG A 92 -7.43 8.26 13.51
CA ARG A 92 -6.28 7.52 14.03
C ARG A 92 -6.67 6.10 14.47
N ASN A 93 -7.79 5.93 15.17
CA ASN A 93 -8.26 4.61 15.60
C ASN A 93 -8.65 3.74 14.39
N CYS A 94 -9.34 4.29 13.41
CA CYS A 94 -9.64 3.58 12.16
C CYS A 94 -8.38 3.19 11.40
N LEU A 95 -7.35 4.05 11.38
CA LEU A 95 -6.06 3.73 10.78
C LEU A 95 -5.34 2.63 11.58
N LYS A 96 -5.37 2.66 12.91
CA LYS A 96 -4.81 1.59 13.75
C LYS A 96 -5.47 0.25 13.45
N ASP A 97 -6.80 0.19 13.40
CA ASP A 97 -7.54 -1.03 13.10
C ASP A 97 -7.26 -1.52 11.67
N LYS A 98 -7.12 -0.61 10.70
CA LYS A 98 -6.80 -0.95 9.32
C LYS A 98 -5.40 -1.51 9.13
N TYR A 99 -4.42 -1.05 9.92
CA TYR A 99 -3.01 -1.44 9.80
C TYR A 99 -2.54 -2.29 10.98
N LYS A 100 -3.47 -2.92 11.71
CA LYS A 100 -3.11 -4.00 12.61
C LYS A 100 -2.38 -5.08 11.83
N PHE A 101 -1.45 -5.72 12.51
CA PHE A 101 -0.69 -6.85 12.01
C PHE A 101 -1.58 -7.93 11.36
N GLU A 102 -2.73 -8.22 11.98
CA GLU A 102 -3.74 -9.19 11.51
C GLU A 102 -4.33 -8.85 10.14
N ASN A 103 -4.15 -7.64 9.64
CA ASN A 103 -4.68 -7.18 8.35
C ASN A 103 -3.67 -7.26 7.21
N ILE A 104 -2.43 -7.72 7.46
CA ILE A 104 -1.48 -8.04 6.40
C ILE A 104 -1.72 -9.49 6.00
N ILE A 105 -2.15 -9.69 4.76
CA ILE A 105 -2.53 -11.01 4.25
C ILE A 105 -1.29 -11.81 3.87
N GLY A 106 -1.15 -13.00 4.45
CA GLY A 106 -0.10 -13.96 4.12
C GLY A 106 -0.08 -15.11 5.11
N ILE A 107 0.02 -16.33 4.61
CA ILE A 107 0.17 -17.57 5.40
C ILE A 107 1.46 -18.29 5.07
N SER A 108 2.14 -17.87 4.01
CA SER A 108 3.38 -18.51 3.57
C SER A 108 4.48 -18.37 4.62
N PHE A 109 5.35 -19.36 4.69
CA PHE A 109 6.48 -19.38 5.63
C PHE A 109 7.39 -18.14 5.54
N PRO A 110 7.72 -17.60 4.33
CA PRO A 110 8.47 -16.36 4.24
C PRO A 110 7.73 -15.17 4.87
N MET A 111 6.41 -15.07 4.72
CA MET A 111 5.63 -13.99 5.34
C MET A 111 5.52 -14.14 6.85
N GLN A 112 5.44 -15.36 7.38
CA GLN A 112 5.45 -15.58 8.83
C GLN A 112 6.75 -15.06 9.48
N LYS A 113 7.91 -15.26 8.83
CA LYS A 113 9.18 -14.66 9.28
C LYS A 113 9.14 -13.13 9.29
N VAL A 114 8.52 -12.53 8.27
CA VAL A 114 8.33 -11.08 8.22
C VAL A 114 7.46 -10.63 9.40
N PHE A 115 6.41 -11.36 9.70
CA PHE A 115 5.52 -11.06 10.82
C PHE A 115 6.24 -11.11 12.17
N GLU A 116 7.01 -12.13 12.43
CA GLU A 116 7.83 -12.22 13.64
C GLU A 116 8.83 -11.05 13.78
N LEU A 117 9.42 -10.60 12.66
CA LEU A 117 10.32 -9.45 12.69
C LEU A 117 9.57 -8.15 12.96
N ILE A 118 8.37 -7.97 12.40
CA ILE A 118 7.52 -6.80 12.69
C ILE A 118 7.18 -6.73 14.17
N GLU A 119 6.78 -7.86 14.79
CA GLU A 119 6.47 -7.93 16.23
C GLU A 119 7.68 -7.54 17.08
N LYS A 120 8.84 -8.15 16.81
CA LYS A 120 10.07 -7.87 17.57
C LYS A 120 10.55 -6.43 17.44
N VAL A 121 10.35 -5.83 16.26
CA VAL A 121 10.81 -4.46 15.95
C VAL A 121 9.82 -3.41 16.45
N ALA A 122 8.52 -3.72 16.46
CA ALA A 122 7.48 -2.74 16.77
C ALA A 122 7.73 -2.03 18.10
N ASP A 123 8.03 -2.76 19.18
CA ASP A 123 8.25 -2.21 20.52
C ASP A 123 9.60 -1.52 20.73
N THR A 124 10.44 -1.49 19.71
CA THR A 124 11.77 -0.85 19.78
C THR A 124 11.78 0.52 19.11
N ASN A 125 12.78 1.34 19.42
CA ASN A 125 13.08 2.57 18.67
C ASN A 125 14.12 2.36 17.56
N ALA A 126 14.48 1.10 17.27
CA ALA A 126 15.45 0.78 16.23
C ALA A 126 14.93 1.20 14.84
N THR A 127 15.85 1.62 13.98
CA THR A 127 15.58 1.85 12.58
C THR A 127 15.29 0.52 11.88
N ALA A 128 14.22 0.45 11.10
CA ALA A 128 13.90 -0.70 10.28
C ALA A 128 14.12 -0.35 8.80
N LEU A 129 14.85 -1.23 8.10
CA LEU A 129 15.07 -1.13 6.65
C LEU A 129 14.28 -2.23 5.95
N ILE A 130 13.25 -1.84 5.20
CA ILE A 130 12.38 -2.75 4.48
C ILE A 130 12.86 -2.85 3.03
N THR A 131 13.28 -4.02 2.61
CA THR A 131 13.73 -4.28 1.24
C THR A 131 12.77 -5.21 0.51
N GLY A 132 12.71 -5.10 -0.81
CA GLY A 132 11.90 -5.94 -1.66
C GLY A 132 11.45 -5.22 -2.92
N GLU A 133 11.00 -5.98 -3.90
CA GLU A 133 10.56 -5.48 -5.20
C GLU A 133 9.43 -4.44 -5.10
N SER A 134 9.20 -3.72 -6.21
CA SER A 134 8.05 -2.82 -6.27
C SER A 134 6.73 -3.61 -6.16
N GLY A 135 5.75 -3.05 -5.43
CA GLY A 135 4.43 -3.66 -5.31
C GLY A 135 4.29 -4.83 -4.32
N VAL A 136 5.36 -5.21 -3.56
CA VAL A 136 5.29 -6.32 -2.58
C VAL A 136 4.54 -5.95 -1.29
N GLY A 137 4.36 -4.64 -0.99
CA GLY A 137 3.65 -4.17 0.20
C GLY A 137 4.53 -3.51 1.27
N LYS A 138 5.70 -2.96 0.93
CA LYS A 138 6.64 -2.30 1.86
C LYS A 138 5.97 -1.25 2.75
N GLU A 139 5.09 -0.42 2.19
CA GLU A 139 4.35 0.59 2.93
C GLU A 139 3.41 -0.01 4.00
N LEU A 140 2.74 -1.13 3.69
CA LEU A 140 1.86 -1.81 4.65
C LEU A 140 2.66 -2.32 5.86
N VAL A 141 3.86 -2.88 5.62
CA VAL A 141 4.77 -3.31 6.68
C VAL A 141 5.24 -2.12 7.53
N ALA A 142 5.63 -1.01 6.91
CA ALA A 142 6.02 0.20 7.64
C ALA A 142 4.90 0.73 8.55
N ARG A 143 3.67 0.73 8.03
CA ARG A 143 2.47 1.10 8.81
C ARG A 143 2.22 0.12 9.94
N ALA A 144 2.34 -1.19 9.69
CA ALA A 144 2.19 -2.20 10.74
C ALA A 144 3.22 -2.02 11.85
N ILE A 145 4.49 -1.75 11.53
CA ILE A 145 5.53 -1.45 12.52
C ILE A 145 5.13 -0.24 13.39
N HIS A 146 4.65 0.83 12.77
CA HIS A 146 4.26 2.02 13.51
C HIS A 146 3.03 1.78 14.41
N TYR A 147 1.94 1.24 13.84
CA TYR A 147 0.67 1.08 14.56
C TYR A 147 0.67 -0.01 15.63
N ASN A 148 1.67 -0.89 15.63
CA ASN A 148 1.91 -1.86 16.70
C ASN A 148 3.02 -1.42 17.67
N SER A 149 3.54 -0.18 17.56
CA SER A 149 4.60 0.35 18.41
C SER A 149 4.06 1.17 19.60
N SER A 150 4.97 1.50 20.52
CA SER A 150 4.69 2.47 21.60
C SER A 150 4.33 3.88 21.08
N ARG A 151 4.66 4.18 19.79
CA ARG A 151 4.38 5.46 19.12
C ARG A 151 3.10 5.44 18.27
N LYS A 152 2.26 4.42 18.38
CA LYS A 152 1.04 4.21 17.58
C LYS A 152 0.03 5.35 17.63
N ASP A 153 0.05 6.14 18.71
CA ASP A 153 -0.83 7.29 18.93
C ASP A 153 -0.27 8.60 18.38
N ASN A 154 1.00 8.59 18.00
CA ASN A 154 1.73 9.73 17.47
C ASN A 154 1.71 9.77 15.93
N PRO A 155 2.15 10.85 15.28
CA PRO A 155 2.13 10.96 13.83
C PRO A 155 2.99 9.90 13.15
N LEU A 156 2.48 9.32 12.04
CA LEU A 156 3.26 8.63 11.02
C LEU A 156 3.32 9.52 9.79
N VAL A 157 4.48 10.09 9.51
CA VAL A 157 4.70 10.91 8.32
C VAL A 157 5.35 10.06 7.22
N VAL A 158 4.68 9.97 6.07
CA VAL A 158 5.14 9.21 4.91
C VAL A 158 5.74 10.14 3.88
N VAL A 159 6.93 9.82 3.39
CA VAL A 159 7.63 10.57 2.34
C VAL A 159 8.18 9.58 1.31
N ASN A 160 7.82 9.75 0.05
CA ASN A 160 8.42 9.00 -1.05
C ASN A 160 9.57 9.83 -1.65
N CYS A 161 10.80 9.34 -1.49
CA CYS A 161 12.01 10.05 -1.90
C CYS A 161 12.21 10.05 -3.43
N GLY A 162 11.68 9.06 -4.13
CA GLY A 162 11.78 8.96 -5.59
C GLY A 162 10.71 9.75 -6.35
N ALA A 163 9.58 10.09 -5.69
CA ALA A 163 8.48 10.78 -6.36
C ALA A 163 8.62 12.32 -6.37
N ILE A 164 9.54 12.89 -5.59
CA ILE A 164 9.68 14.33 -5.39
C ILE A 164 11.06 14.78 -5.96
N PRO A 165 11.13 15.84 -6.80
CA PRO A 165 12.40 16.41 -7.23
C PRO A 165 13.29 16.80 -6.05
N GLU A 166 14.61 16.62 -6.16
CA GLU A 166 15.58 16.80 -5.07
C GLU A 166 15.43 18.12 -4.31
N THR A 167 15.35 19.25 -5.02
CA THR A 167 15.22 20.58 -4.42
C THR A 167 13.94 20.76 -3.62
N LEU A 168 12.85 20.14 -4.08
CA LEU A 168 11.57 20.14 -3.36
C LEU A 168 11.60 19.16 -2.19
N LEU A 169 12.23 18.00 -2.35
CA LEU A 169 12.36 17.00 -1.30
C LEU A 169 13.12 17.56 -0.09
N GLU A 170 14.18 18.34 -0.31
CA GLU A 170 14.92 18.99 0.75
C GLU A 170 14.02 19.94 1.56
N SER A 171 13.30 20.82 0.87
CA SER A 171 12.39 21.78 1.50
C SER A 171 11.18 21.11 2.17
N GLU A 172 10.69 19.99 1.64
CA GLU A 172 9.63 19.19 2.29
C GLU A 172 10.15 18.51 3.55
N LEU A 173 11.32 17.84 3.50
CA LEU A 173 11.87 17.12 4.66
C LEU A 173 12.25 18.06 5.80
N PHE A 174 13.01 19.11 5.51
CA PHE A 174 13.63 19.97 6.51
C PHE A 174 12.90 21.30 6.74
N GLY A 175 11.95 21.66 5.85
CA GLY A 175 11.32 22.98 5.88
C GLY A 175 12.27 24.10 5.41
N TYR A 176 11.78 25.32 5.41
CA TYR A 176 12.58 26.48 4.98
C TYR A 176 12.22 27.75 5.75
N GLU A 177 13.17 28.63 5.85
CA GLU A 177 12.99 29.99 6.40
C GLU A 177 12.58 30.96 5.29
N LYS A 178 11.94 32.07 5.71
CA LYS A 178 11.59 33.16 4.78
C LYS A 178 12.85 33.67 4.08
N GLY A 179 12.81 33.73 2.74
CA GLY A 179 13.92 34.17 1.91
C GLY A 179 14.93 33.08 1.53
N ALA A 180 14.73 31.85 1.89
CA ALA A 180 15.63 30.72 1.57
C ALA A 180 15.85 30.51 0.05
N PHE A 181 14.83 30.80 -0.76
CA PHE A 181 14.88 30.78 -2.22
C PHE A 181 13.84 31.73 -2.81
N THR A 182 13.90 31.97 -4.13
CA THR A 182 12.93 32.81 -4.85
C THR A 182 11.52 32.21 -4.72
N GLY A 183 10.62 32.93 -4.03
CA GLY A 183 9.25 32.46 -3.71
C GLY A 183 9.05 32.03 -2.25
N ALA A 184 10.07 31.96 -1.41
CA ALA A 184 9.94 31.69 0.02
C ALA A 184 9.43 32.94 0.78
N THR A 185 8.12 33.22 0.68
CA THR A 185 7.47 34.39 1.30
C THR A 185 7.29 34.27 2.80
N GLY A 186 7.34 33.05 3.35
CA GLY A 186 7.19 32.76 4.77
C GLY A 186 7.99 31.53 5.20
N THR A 187 8.10 31.30 6.51
CA THR A 187 8.70 30.07 7.08
C THR A 187 7.75 28.90 6.96
N ARG A 188 8.24 27.71 6.56
CA ARG A 188 7.46 26.47 6.48
C ARG A 188 8.12 25.36 7.30
N TYR A 189 7.32 24.65 8.08
CA TYR A 189 7.76 23.49 8.86
C TYR A 189 8.01 22.29 7.96
N GLY A 190 9.11 21.56 8.24
CA GLY A 190 9.48 20.34 7.53
C GLY A 190 8.77 19.10 8.04
N ARG A 191 8.84 18.03 7.26
CA ARG A 191 8.27 16.71 7.60
C ARG A 191 8.87 16.15 8.88
N PHE A 192 10.16 16.39 9.17
CA PHE A 192 10.78 15.98 10.43
C PHE A 192 10.16 16.66 11.65
N GLU A 193 9.80 17.95 11.55
CA GLU A 193 9.09 18.65 12.62
C GLU A 193 7.69 18.07 12.84
N LEU A 194 6.98 17.76 11.74
CA LEU A 194 5.64 17.15 11.80
C LEU A 194 5.65 15.73 12.34
N ALA A 195 6.77 15.00 12.20
CA ALA A 195 6.94 13.63 12.70
C ALA A 195 7.44 13.59 14.16
N HIS A 196 7.69 14.75 14.80
CA HIS A 196 8.23 14.80 16.16
C HIS A 196 7.39 14.00 17.15
N GLY A 197 8.03 13.18 17.98
CA GLY A 197 7.41 12.23 18.90
C GLY A 197 6.85 10.97 18.25
N GLY A 198 6.75 10.93 16.92
CA GLY A 198 6.16 9.85 16.13
C GLY A 198 7.16 9.04 15.32
N SER A 199 6.75 8.67 14.10
CA SER A 199 7.58 7.93 13.15
C SER A 199 7.58 8.60 11.77
N MET A 200 8.68 8.47 11.05
CA MET A 200 8.79 8.84 9.65
C MET A 200 9.06 7.60 8.81
N PHE A 201 8.28 7.42 7.77
CA PHE A 201 8.49 6.40 6.76
C PHE A 201 9.08 7.04 5.51
N LEU A 202 10.31 6.63 5.16
CA LEU A 202 11.02 7.07 3.97
C LEU A 202 10.97 5.96 2.93
N ASP A 203 10.09 6.09 1.95
CA ASP A 203 9.99 5.14 0.84
C ASP A 203 10.97 5.52 -0.27
N GLU A 204 11.46 4.51 -0.99
CA GLU A 204 12.45 4.63 -2.07
C GLU A 204 13.71 5.40 -1.63
N ILE A 205 14.24 5.05 -0.44
CA ILE A 205 15.42 5.73 0.14
C ILE A 205 16.65 5.63 -0.76
N GLY A 206 16.76 4.59 -1.59
CA GLY A 206 17.84 4.41 -2.56
C GLY A 206 17.85 5.43 -3.71
N ASP A 207 16.78 6.23 -3.86
CA ASP A 207 16.68 7.31 -4.84
C ASP A 207 17.08 8.69 -4.27
N MET A 208 17.39 8.76 -2.97
CA MET A 208 17.78 10.02 -2.32
C MET A 208 19.16 10.50 -2.82
N SER A 209 19.25 11.78 -3.15
CA SER A 209 20.52 12.38 -3.58
C SER A 209 21.57 12.38 -2.47
N PHE A 210 22.84 12.39 -2.86
CA PHE A 210 23.98 12.31 -1.94
C PHE A 210 23.98 13.44 -0.90
N ASN A 211 23.57 14.66 -1.29
CA ASN A 211 23.49 15.81 -0.38
C ASN A 211 22.42 15.60 0.70
N LEU A 212 21.27 15.05 0.32
CA LEU A 212 20.19 14.75 1.27
C LEU A 212 20.55 13.61 2.20
N GLN A 213 21.32 12.63 1.72
CA GLN A 213 21.83 11.55 2.56
C GLN A 213 22.70 12.08 3.71
N VAL A 214 23.55 13.12 3.46
CA VAL A 214 24.35 13.77 4.51
C VAL A 214 23.46 14.40 5.57
N LYS A 215 22.41 15.13 5.17
CA LYS A 215 21.48 15.75 6.10
C LYS A 215 20.67 14.73 6.89
N LEU A 216 20.22 13.67 6.25
CA LEU A 216 19.50 12.57 6.90
C LEU A 216 20.40 11.89 7.96
N LEU A 217 21.68 11.65 7.63
CA LEU A 217 22.62 11.05 8.57
C LEU A 217 22.77 11.89 9.86
N ARG A 218 22.84 13.22 9.75
CA ARG A 218 22.86 14.11 10.92
C ARG A 218 21.61 13.95 11.78
N VAL A 219 20.42 13.90 11.16
CA VAL A 219 19.17 13.67 11.91
C VAL A 219 19.19 12.33 12.64
N LEU A 220 19.71 11.27 12.00
CA LEU A 220 19.80 9.93 12.61
C LEU A 220 20.80 9.85 13.77
N GLN A 221 21.87 10.64 13.72
CA GLN A 221 22.96 10.63 14.72
C GLN A 221 22.72 11.63 15.85
N GLU A 222 22.45 12.88 15.48
CA GLU A 222 22.40 14.02 16.39
C GLU A 222 20.97 14.38 16.82
N LYS A 223 19.95 13.82 16.14
CA LYS A 223 18.54 14.17 16.32
C LYS A 223 18.25 15.66 16.13
N THR A 224 19.08 16.33 15.33
CA THR A 224 18.97 17.74 15.01
C THR A 224 19.12 17.99 13.52
N PHE A 225 18.54 19.07 13.04
CA PHE A 225 18.71 19.57 11.68
C PHE A 225 18.47 21.08 11.63
N GLU A 226 18.77 21.70 10.49
CA GLU A 226 18.54 23.11 10.19
C GLU A 226 17.56 23.20 9.01
N ARG A 227 16.66 24.19 9.03
CA ARG A 227 15.81 24.49 7.88
C ARG A 227 16.65 25.05 6.73
N VAL A 228 16.16 24.88 5.51
CA VAL A 228 16.81 25.49 4.33
C VAL A 228 16.85 27.00 4.48
N GLY A 229 18.04 27.58 4.32
CA GLY A 229 18.28 29.03 4.53
C GLY A 229 18.28 29.48 5.99
N GLY A 230 18.18 28.58 6.95
CA GLY A 230 18.26 28.87 8.40
C GLY A 230 19.55 28.35 9.01
N ALA A 231 19.95 28.95 10.15
CA ALA A 231 21.09 28.52 10.95
C ALA A 231 20.67 27.99 12.34
N LYS A 232 19.39 27.95 12.62
CA LYS A 232 18.86 27.46 13.91
C LYS A 232 18.76 25.94 13.90
N SER A 233 19.47 25.28 14.83
CA SER A 233 19.37 23.86 15.07
C SER A 233 18.04 23.53 15.72
N ILE A 234 17.31 22.55 15.16
CA ILE A 234 16.00 22.07 15.60
C ILE A 234 16.14 20.63 16.06
N HIS A 235 15.82 20.36 17.32
CA HIS A 235 15.86 19.02 17.88
C HIS A 235 14.56 18.27 17.60
N VAL A 236 14.66 17.00 17.14
CA VAL A 236 13.51 16.12 16.87
C VAL A 236 13.76 14.71 17.40
N ASP A 237 12.73 14.13 18.00
CA ASP A 237 12.69 12.72 18.34
C ASP A 237 11.75 12.00 17.34
N VAL A 238 12.33 11.35 16.34
CA VAL A 238 11.59 10.66 15.27
C VAL A 238 12.15 9.27 15.09
N ARG A 239 11.27 8.26 15.09
CA ARG A 239 11.64 6.90 14.70
C ARG A 239 11.65 6.79 13.19
N ILE A 240 12.74 6.30 12.60
CA ILE A 240 12.86 6.13 11.16
C ILE A 240 12.53 4.69 10.74
N ILE A 241 11.69 4.56 9.71
CA ILE A 241 11.42 3.33 8.97
C ILE A 241 11.73 3.66 7.52
N ALA A 242 12.67 2.95 6.91
CA ALA A 242 13.08 3.20 5.53
C ALA A 242 12.69 2.01 4.63
N ALA A 243 12.39 2.28 3.36
CA ALA A 243 12.13 1.23 2.38
C ALA A 243 12.82 1.52 1.06
N THR A 244 13.19 0.44 0.35
CA THR A 244 13.76 0.52 -1.00
C THR A 244 13.51 -0.75 -1.79
N ASN A 245 13.42 -0.61 -3.12
CA ASN A 245 13.46 -1.73 -4.07
C ASN A 245 14.86 -1.95 -4.66
N ARG A 246 15.82 -1.06 -4.36
CA ARG A 246 17.20 -1.16 -4.86
C ARG A 246 18.07 -1.94 -3.89
N VAL A 247 19.11 -2.59 -4.42
CA VAL A 247 20.17 -3.21 -3.63
C VAL A 247 21.12 -2.11 -3.16
N LEU A 248 21.03 -1.72 -1.87
CA LEU A 248 21.82 -0.60 -1.34
C LEU A 248 23.31 -0.89 -1.33
N ASP A 249 23.74 -2.16 -1.14
CA ASP A 249 25.14 -2.57 -1.23
C ASP A 249 25.76 -2.24 -2.59
N ASP A 250 25.01 -2.39 -3.67
CA ASP A 250 25.47 -2.04 -5.02
C ASP A 250 25.60 -0.51 -5.15
N LEU A 251 24.63 0.24 -4.62
CA LEU A 251 24.67 1.71 -4.63
C LEU A 251 25.84 2.26 -3.78
N VAL A 252 26.19 1.58 -2.69
CA VAL A 252 27.39 1.93 -1.88
C VAL A 252 28.64 1.70 -2.69
N ARG A 253 28.79 0.53 -3.34
CA ARG A 253 29.95 0.23 -4.21
C ARG A 253 30.09 1.21 -5.37
N ASP A 254 28.98 1.65 -5.94
CA ASP A 254 28.93 2.62 -7.02
C ASP A 254 29.18 4.08 -6.54
N GLY A 255 29.31 4.34 -5.23
CA GLY A 255 29.45 5.67 -4.66
C GLY A 255 28.18 6.54 -4.75
N LYS A 256 27.02 5.93 -5.02
CA LYS A 256 25.69 6.61 -5.11
C LYS A 256 24.96 6.65 -3.77
N PHE A 257 25.35 5.80 -2.84
CA PHE A 257 24.81 5.76 -1.48
C PHE A 257 25.97 5.76 -0.46
N ARG A 258 25.81 6.52 0.62
CA ARG A 258 26.84 6.61 1.67
C ARG A 258 26.84 5.36 2.53
N GLU A 259 28.02 4.83 2.77
CA GLU A 259 28.23 3.65 3.61
C GLU A 259 27.81 3.90 5.07
N ASP A 260 28.14 5.08 5.62
CA ASP A 260 27.80 5.45 7.00
C ASP A 260 26.27 5.53 7.20
N LEU A 261 25.55 6.07 6.24
CA LEU A 261 24.08 6.10 6.24
C LEU A 261 23.49 4.69 6.11
N TYR A 262 24.06 3.84 5.23
CA TYR A 262 23.62 2.47 5.06
C TYR A 262 23.64 1.71 6.39
N TYR A 263 24.77 1.70 7.11
CA TYR A 263 24.86 1.03 8.41
C TYR A 263 23.91 1.63 9.46
N ARG A 264 23.63 2.92 9.39
CA ARG A 264 22.67 3.56 10.33
C ARG A 264 21.22 3.22 10.02
N LEU A 265 20.87 2.97 8.77
CA LEU A 265 19.53 2.53 8.35
C LEU A 265 19.35 1.02 8.53
N ASN A 266 20.36 0.23 8.23
CA ASN A 266 20.32 -1.24 8.22
C ASN A 266 20.54 -1.85 9.61
N VAL A 267 19.81 -1.34 10.63
CA VAL A 267 19.86 -1.88 12.00
C VAL A 267 19.01 -3.15 12.10
N VAL A 268 17.78 -3.10 11.59
CA VAL A 268 16.91 -4.27 11.49
C VAL A 268 16.43 -4.42 10.06
N PRO A 269 17.07 -5.30 9.26
CA PRO A 269 16.64 -5.57 7.91
C PRO A 269 15.36 -6.43 7.89
N ILE A 270 14.39 -6.03 7.08
CA ILE A 270 13.14 -6.77 6.84
C ILE A 270 13.02 -6.95 5.33
N HIS A 271 13.23 -8.16 4.86
CA HIS A 271 13.10 -8.47 3.43
C HIS A 271 11.70 -9.01 3.13
N LEU A 272 10.96 -8.33 2.22
CA LEU A 272 9.68 -8.82 1.72
C LEU A 272 9.88 -9.67 0.48
N PRO A 273 9.43 -10.93 0.50
CA PRO A 273 9.55 -11.81 -0.66
C PRO A 273 8.63 -11.33 -1.80
N PRO A 274 9.05 -11.48 -3.05
CA PRO A 274 8.19 -11.26 -4.21
C PRO A 274 7.06 -12.30 -4.24
N LEU A 275 5.95 -11.98 -4.93
CA LEU A 275 4.74 -12.82 -4.90
C LEU A 275 4.98 -14.22 -5.46
N ARG A 276 5.89 -14.39 -6.43
CA ARG A 276 6.31 -15.69 -6.98
C ARG A 276 6.98 -16.62 -5.96
N GLU A 277 7.55 -16.10 -4.87
CA GLU A 277 8.15 -16.88 -3.78
C GLU A 277 7.15 -17.19 -2.64
N ARG A 278 5.94 -16.63 -2.74
CA ARG A 278 4.83 -16.85 -1.78
C ARG A 278 3.50 -17.15 -2.48
N ARG A 279 3.55 -18.01 -3.49
CA ARG A 279 2.38 -18.36 -4.31
C ARG A 279 1.19 -18.87 -3.49
N GLN A 280 1.44 -19.48 -2.33
CA GLN A 280 0.40 -19.92 -1.39
C GLN A 280 -0.47 -18.76 -0.86
N ASP A 281 0.01 -17.51 -0.93
CA ASP A 281 -0.75 -16.34 -0.50
C ASP A 281 -1.69 -15.82 -1.60
N ILE A 282 -1.50 -16.23 -2.88
CA ILE A 282 -2.26 -15.74 -4.03
C ILE A 282 -3.76 -15.97 -3.86
N PRO A 283 -4.26 -17.17 -3.49
CA PRO A 283 -5.70 -17.38 -3.33
C PRO A 283 -6.32 -16.49 -2.24
N LEU A 284 -5.61 -16.26 -1.15
CA LEU A 284 -6.08 -15.38 -0.07
C LEU A 284 -6.11 -13.91 -0.51
N LEU A 285 -5.05 -13.45 -1.18
CA LEU A 285 -4.99 -12.10 -1.72
C LEU A 285 -6.07 -11.88 -2.78
N LEU A 286 -6.31 -12.88 -3.66
CA LEU A 286 -7.37 -12.84 -4.66
C LEU A 286 -8.73 -12.64 -3.99
N ASN A 287 -9.09 -13.49 -3.03
CA ASN A 287 -10.37 -13.40 -2.34
C ASN A 287 -10.55 -12.05 -1.66
N TYR A 288 -9.52 -11.55 -0.99
CA TYR A 288 -9.56 -10.23 -0.35
C TYR A 288 -9.79 -9.10 -1.36
N PHE A 289 -9.04 -9.09 -2.48
CA PHE A 289 -9.21 -8.05 -3.50
C PHE A 289 -10.55 -8.18 -4.22
N LEU A 290 -11.04 -9.40 -4.41
CA LEU A 290 -12.34 -9.68 -5.01
C LEU A 290 -13.49 -9.13 -4.15
N GLU A 291 -13.52 -9.46 -2.87
CA GLU A 291 -14.51 -8.92 -1.93
C GLU A 291 -14.49 -7.39 -1.88
N ARG A 292 -13.30 -6.82 -1.82
CA ARG A 292 -13.10 -5.37 -1.80
C ARG A 292 -13.59 -4.72 -3.10
N SER A 293 -13.22 -5.27 -4.26
CA SER A 293 -13.60 -4.74 -5.57
C SER A 293 -15.10 -4.91 -5.84
N ASN A 294 -15.71 -6.04 -5.44
CA ASN A 294 -17.15 -6.24 -5.51
C ASN A 294 -17.92 -5.16 -4.73
N ARG A 295 -17.46 -4.86 -3.51
CA ARG A 295 -18.09 -3.84 -2.65
C ARG A 295 -18.00 -2.45 -3.27
N ILE A 296 -16.83 -2.08 -3.82
CA ILE A 296 -16.61 -0.75 -4.40
C ILE A 296 -17.39 -0.56 -5.70
N ASN A 297 -17.43 -1.59 -6.55
CA ASN A 297 -18.01 -1.51 -7.89
C ASN A 297 -19.45 -2.02 -7.96
N SER A 298 -20.07 -2.38 -6.82
CA SER A 298 -21.40 -3.00 -6.76
C SER A 298 -21.52 -4.22 -7.70
N ALA A 299 -20.45 -5.02 -7.79
CA ALA A 299 -20.35 -6.22 -8.59
C ALA A 299 -20.62 -7.48 -7.75
N GLN A 300 -20.88 -8.61 -8.42
CA GLN A 300 -21.18 -9.91 -7.84
C GLN A 300 -20.35 -10.99 -8.54
N ILE A 301 -19.05 -10.98 -8.30
CA ILE A 301 -18.14 -12.04 -8.74
C ILE A 301 -17.96 -13.00 -7.57
N ASP A 302 -18.34 -14.28 -7.77
CA ASP A 302 -18.42 -15.28 -6.70
C ASP A 302 -17.08 -15.97 -6.42
N GLY A 303 -16.11 -15.86 -7.34
CA GLY A 303 -14.81 -16.51 -7.20
C GLY A 303 -14.05 -16.62 -8.51
N CYS A 304 -13.11 -17.58 -8.54
CA CYS A 304 -12.27 -17.90 -9.69
C CYS A 304 -12.39 -19.39 -10.03
N SER A 305 -12.44 -19.74 -11.31
CA SER A 305 -12.43 -21.16 -11.74
C SER A 305 -11.08 -21.81 -11.41
N GLU A 306 -11.07 -23.14 -11.27
CA GLU A 306 -9.83 -23.89 -10.99
C GLU A 306 -8.79 -23.68 -12.10
N THR A 307 -9.23 -23.61 -13.34
CA THR A 307 -8.37 -23.37 -14.50
C THR A 307 -7.73 -21.98 -14.46
N ALA A 308 -8.51 -20.93 -14.22
CA ALA A 308 -7.99 -19.58 -14.08
C ALA A 308 -7.09 -19.43 -12.85
N MET A 309 -7.44 -20.07 -11.72
CA MET A 309 -6.60 -20.10 -10.53
C MET A 309 -5.25 -20.77 -10.79
N GLY A 310 -5.23 -21.89 -11.52
CA GLY A 310 -3.98 -22.58 -11.89
C GLY A 310 -3.04 -21.67 -12.66
N VAL A 311 -3.53 -20.97 -13.67
CA VAL A 311 -2.75 -20.01 -14.46
C VAL A 311 -2.28 -18.85 -13.60
N MET A 312 -3.15 -18.30 -12.74
CA MET A 312 -2.79 -17.20 -11.85
C MET A 312 -1.73 -17.58 -10.81
N MET A 313 -1.74 -18.84 -10.32
CA MET A 313 -0.71 -19.31 -9.37
C MET A 313 0.64 -19.54 -10.04
N ASN A 314 0.68 -19.84 -11.34
CA ASN A 314 1.90 -20.06 -12.09
C ASN A 314 2.55 -18.78 -12.62
N TYR A 315 1.82 -17.67 -12.69
CA TYR A 315 2.34 -16.40 -13.16
C TYR A 315 3.31 -15.76 -12.15
N ASP A 316 4.38 -15.11 -12.64
CA ASP A 316 5.45 -14.59 -11.78
C ASP A 316 5.18 -13.22 -11.17
N TYR A 317 4.17 -12.51 -11.61
CA TYR A 317 3.77 -11.19 -11.11
C TYR A 317 4.94 -10.19 -10.99
N PRO A 318 5.52 -9.68 -12.08
CA PRO A 318 6.60 -8.70 -12.01
C PRO A 318 6.23 -7.42 -11.24
N GLY A 319 4.94 -7.06 -11.22
CA GLY A 319 4.39 -5.98 -10.38
C GLY A 319 3.87 -6.46 -9.01
N ASN A 320 4.13 -7.72 -8.63
CA ASN A 320 3.79 -8.31 -7.34
C ASN A 320 2.31 -8.16 -6.96
N VAL A 321 2.03 -7.85 -5.69
CA VAL A 321 0.66 -7.70 -5.15
C VAL A 321 -0.09 -6.55 -5.80
N ARG A 322 0.62 -5.49 -6.22
CA ARG A 322 -0.01 -4.36 -6.95
C ARG A 322 -0.54 -4.81 -8.31
N GLU A 323 0.18 -5.67 -9.02
CA GLU A 323 -0.28 -6.21 -10.30
C GLU A 323 -1.49 -7.14 -10.11
N LEU A 324 -1.45 -8.03 -9.11
CA LEU A 324 -2.57 -8.89 -8.77
C LEU A 324 -3.82 -8.07 -8.41
N GLN A 325 -3.68 -7.04 -7.58
CA GLN A 325 -4.79 -6.15 -7.24
C GLN A 325 -5.39 -5.48 -8.48
N ASN A 326 -4.56 -4.90 -9.34
CA ASN A 326 -5.01 -4.25 -10.57
C ASN A 326 -5.69 -5.23 -11.54
N LEU A 327 -5.18 -6.47 -11.61
CA LEU A 327 -5.79 -7.54 -12.39
C LEU A 327 -7.22 -7.83 -11.92
N ILE A 328 -7.40 -8.08 -10.62
CA ILE A 328 -8.71 -8.38 -10.04
C ILE A 328 -9.67 -7.20 -10.21
N GLU A 329 -9.22 -5.98 -9.95
CA GLU A 329 -10.03 -4.78 -10.13
C GLU A 329 -10.51 -4.64 -11.59
N ARG A 330 -9.62 -4.85 -12.57
CA ARG A 330 -9.96 -4.85 -13.99
C ARG A 330 -11.02 -5.90 -14.33
N VAL A 331 -10.84 -7.15 -13.87
CA VAL A 331 -11.80 -8.23 -14.16
C VAL A 331 -13.16 -7.93 -13.54
N VAL A 332 -13.22 -7.46 -12.30
CA VAL A 332 -14.48 -7.12 -11.62
C VAL A 332 -15.22 -5.99 -12.34
N VAL A 333 -14.51 -4.96 -12.80
CA VAL A 333 -15.11 -3.82 -13.53
C VAL A 333 -15.69 -4.28 -14.87
N LEU A 334 -15.01 -5.19 -15.58
CA LEU A 334 -15.43 -5.63 -16.92
C LEU A 334 -16.55 -6.68 -16.86
N LYS A 335 -16.43 -7.68 -15.97
CA LYS A 335 -17.35 -8.83 -15.92
C LYS A 335 -18.61 -8.59 -15.08
N LYS A 336 -18.48 -7.90 -13.96
CA LYS A 336 -19.54 -7.53 -12.99
C LYS A 336 -20.26 -8.68 -12.27
N LYS A 337 -20.43 -9.87 -12.86
CA LYS A 337 -21.16 -11.02 -12.27
C LYS A 337 -20.55 -12.35 -12.70
N GLY A 338 -20.71 -13.37 -11.86
CA GLY A 338 -20.32 -14.76 -12.12
C GLY A 338 -18.94 -15.10 -11.57
N ILE A 339 -18.21 -16.01 -12.23
CA ILE A 339 -16.91 -16.55 -11.80
C ILE A 339 -15.84 -16.06 -12.77
N ILE A 340 -14.65 -15.71 -12.25
CA ILE A 340 -13.48 -15.36 -13.08
C ILE A 340 -13.03 -16.62 -13.81
N ASP A 341 -12.97 -16.57 -15.14
CA ASP A 341 -12.51 -17.65 -15.99
C ASP A 341 -11.28 -17.27 -16.82
N LEU A 342 -10.69 -18.20 -17.55
CA LEU A 342 -9.49 -17.97 -18.36
C LEU A 342 -9.67 -16.80 -19.34
N GLU A 343 -10.84 -16.69 -19.96
CA GLU A 343 -11.17 -15.65 -20.94
C GLU A 343 -11.16 -14.23 -20.33
N ASP A 344 -11.34 -14.11 -19.02
CA ASP A 344 -11.34 -12.84 -18.30
C ASP A 344 -9.92 -12.37 -17.99
N LEU A 345 -8.92 -13.26 -18.07
CA LEU A 345 -7.53 -12.94 -17.79
C LEU A 345 -6.84 -12.29 -19.00
N PRO A 346 -5.92 -11.35 -18.78
CA PRO A 346 -5.13 -10.79 -19.87
C PRO A 346 -4.28 -11.86 -20.56
N GLU A 347 -4.12 -11.76 -21.88
CA GLU A 347 -3.31 -12.66 -22.69
C GLU A 347 -1.90 -12.87 -22.15
N LYS A 348 -1.27 -11.84 -21.58
CA LYS A 348 0.07 -11.94 -21.00
C LYS A 348 0.17 -12.95 -19.85
N ILE A 349 -0.92 -13.16 -19.10
CA ILE A 349 -0.96 -14.13 -18.01
C ILE A 349 -1.20 -15.53 -18.55
N TYR A 350 -2.04 -15.63 -19.57
CA TYR A 350 -2.36 -16.87 -20.23
C TYR A 350 -1.17 -17.45 -21.03
N PHE A 351 -0.45 -16.60 -21.77
CA PHE A 351 0.70 -17.04 -22.57
C PHE A 351 1.99 -17.20 -21.75
N ALA A 352 2.09 -16.66 -20.56
CA ALA A 352 3.24 -16.89 -19.68
C ALA A 352 3.44 -18.38 -19.35
N GLU A 353 2.37 -19.16 -19.29
CA GLU A 353 2.43 -20.61 -19.09
C GLU A 353 3.02 -21.35 -20.30
N GLN A 354 2.72 -20.88 -21.49
CA GLN A 354 3.30 -21.48 -22.73
C GLN A 354 4.77 -21.07 -22.97
N SER A 355 5.21 -19.94 -22.39
CA SER A 355 6.59 -19.45 -22.50
C SER A 355 7.51 -20.03 -21.42
N GLN A 356 6.99 -20.65 -20.37
CA GLN A 356 7.74 -21.30 -19.30
C GLN A 356 8.16 -22.74 -19.60
N SER A 357 8.01 -23.22 -20.83
CA SER A 357 8.94 -24.22 -21.31
C SER A 357 10.31 -23.53 -21.32
N HIS A 358 10.94 -23.46 -20.14
CA HIS A 358 12.31 -23.04 -19.98
C HIS A 358 13.13 -23.81 -21.00
N PHE A 359 13.56 -23.13 -22.06
CA PHE A 359 14.71 -23.59 -22.78
C PHE A 359 15.87 -23.53 -21.79
N GLU A 360 16.12 -24.68 -21.13
CA GLU A 360 17.32 -24.84 -20.31
C GLU A 360 18.50 -24.71 -21.27
N ILE A 361 19.03 -23.49 -21.37
CA ILE A 361 20.16 -23.14 -22.26
C ILE A 361 21.36 -24.08 -21.99
N GLU A 362 21.41 -24.65 -20.79
CA GLU A 362 22.39 -25.69 -20.41
C GLU A 362 22.32 -26.96 -21.26
N LYS A 363 21.22 -27.25 -21.94
CA LYS A 363 21.08 -28.45 -22.80
C LYS A 363 21.72 -28.30 -24.19
N GLY A 364 22.22 -27.15 -24.56
CA GLY A 364 22.84 -26.86 -25.85
C GLY A 364 21.84 -26.62 -26.99
N TYR A 365 22.27 -25.87 -27.99
CA TYR A 365 21.45 -25.38 -29.12
C TYR A 365 20.69 -26.51 -29.84
N ASP A 366 21.37 -27.61 -30.19
CA ASP A 366 20.75 -28.71 -30.96
C ASP A 366 19.64 -29.43 -30.19
N THR A 367 19.77 -29.55 -28.89
CA THR A 367 18.74 -30.18 -28.02
C THR A 367 17.50 -29.29 -27.92
N LEU A 368 17.70 -27.98 -27.79
CA LEU A 368 16.63 -26.99 -27.73
C LEU A 368 15.85 -26.93 -29.06
N VAL A 369 16.54 -26.86 -30.19
CA VAL A 369 15.92 -26.87 -31.53
C VAL A 369 15.14 -28.17 -31.74
N SER A 370 15.70 -29.30 -31.33
CA SER A 370 15.05 -30.62 -31.47
C SER A 370 13.79 -30.72 -30.60
N SER A 371 13.82 -30.21 -29.38
CA SER A 371 12.63 -30.18 -28.49
C SER A 371 11.54 -29.27 -29.04
N PHE A 372 11.88 -28.11 -29.58
CA PHE A 372 10.93 -27.19 -30.19
C PHE A 372 10.33 -27.77 -31.47
N GLU A 373 11.15 -28.33 -32.39
CA GLU A 373 10.66 -29.06 -33.54
C GLU A 373 9.69 -30.18 -33.19
N LYS A 374 10.02 -30.94 -32.13
CA LYS A 374 9.17 -32.03 -31.62
C LYS A 374 7.80 -31.53 -31.17
N SER A 375 7.77 -30.43 -30.41
CA SER A 375 6.52 -29.83 -29.93
C SER A 375 5.62 -29.34 -31.07
N LEU A 376 6.19 -28.64 -32.06
CA LEU A 376 5.46 -28.16 -33.23
C LEU A 376 4.84 -29.32 -34.04
N ILE A 377 5.61 -30.38 -34.26
CA ILE A 377 5.13 -31.55 -35.02
C ILE A 377 4.02 -32.28 -34.27
N LEU A 378 4.14 -32.45 -32.96
CA LEU A 378 3.10 -33.08 -32.12
C LEU A 378 1.82 -32.24 -32.09
N GLN A 379 1.92 -30.92 -31.96
CA GLN A 379 0.77 -30.03 -32.04
C GLN A 379 0.06 -30.12 -33.37
N ALA A 380 0.78 -30.04 -34.50
CA ALA A 380 0.19 -30.15 -35.82
C ALA A 380 -0.46 -31.53 -36.08
N LEU A 381 0.09 -32.61 -35.52
CA LEU A 381 -0.50 -33.93 -35.58
C LEU A 381 -1.80 -34.01 -34.72
N GLN A 382 -1.80 -33.38 -33.56
CA GLN A 382 -2.97 -33.33 -32.69
C GLN A 382 -4.13 -32.55 -33.37
N GLU A 383 -3.87 -31.38 -33.92
CA GLU A 383 -4.87 -30.58 -34.64
C GLU A 383 -5.41 -31.27 -35.91
N THR A 384 -4.65 -32.16 -36.51
CA THR A 384 -5.03 -32.89 -37.73
C THR A 384 -5.45 -34.35 -37.47
N ASN A 385 -5.72 -34.72 -36.21
CA ASN A 385 -6.12 -36.09 -35.79
C ASN A 385 -5.15 -37.17 -36.29
N GLY A 386 -3.83 -36.90 -36.29
CA GLY A 386 -2.80 -37.85 -36.65
C GLY A 386 -2.55 -37.97 -38.16
N VAL A 387 -3.23 -37.17 -39.02
CA VAL A 387 -3.10 -37.29 -40.50
C VAL A 387 -1.82 -36.56 -40.92
N LYS A 388 -0.72 -37.31 -41.10
CA LYS A 388 0.64 -36.79 -41.47
C LYS A 388 0.66 -35.89 -42.70
N SER A 389 -0.21 -36.11 -43.71
CA SER A 389 -0.27 -35.23 -44.91
C SER A 389 -0.87 -33.84 -44.60
N LYS A 390 -1.90 -33.78 -43.72
CA LYS A 390 -2.50 -32.53 -43.30
C LYS A 390 -1.59 -31.76 -42.31
N ALA A 391 -0.94 -32.48 -41.41
CA ALA A 391 0.05 -31.89 -40.51
C ALA A 391 1.24 -31.26 -41.28
N ALA A 392 1.71 -31.89 -42.33
CA ALA A 392 2.73 -31.32 -43.20
C ALA A 392 2.25 -30.02 -43.85
N GLN A 393 0.99 -29.96 -44.34
CA GLN A 393 0.41 -28.74 -44.88
C GLN A 393 0.30 -27.61 -43.85
N VAL A 394 -0.14 -27.88 -42.64
CA VAL A 394 -0.22 -26.90 -41.56
C VAL A 394 1.16 -26.32 -41.24
N LEU A 395 2.19 -27.15 -41.23
CA LEU A 395 3.58 -26.74 -40.99
C LEU A 395 4.28 -26.18 -42.22
N SER A 396 3.61 -26.06 -43.37
CA SER A 396 4.22 -25.62 -44.65
C SER A 396 5.43 -26.47 -45.05
N LEU A 397 5.41 -27.77 -44.74
CA LEU A 397 6.45 -28.75 -45.04
C LEU A 397 5.98 -29.77 -46.09
N ASN A 398 6.96 -30.35 -46.83
CA ASN A 398 6.66 -31.51 -47.61
C ASN A 398 6.43 -32.73 -46.71
N ARG A 399 5.51 -33.62 -47.08
CA ARG A 399 5.20 -34.85 -46.33
C ARG A 399 6.45 -35.69 -46.05
N THR A 400 7.36 -35.80 -46.97
CA THR A 400 8.63 -36.53 -46.85
C THR A 400 9.53 -35.91 -45.79
N THR A 401 9.67 -34.58 -45.80
CA THR A 401 10.46 -33.82 -44.84
C THR A 401 9.87 -33.96 -43.42
N LEU A 402 8.54 -33.94 -43.31
CA LEU A 402 7.89 -34.16 -41.99
C LEU A 402 8.19 -35.57 -41.47
N ILE A 403 8.09 -36.61 -42.29
CA ILE A 403 8.39 -37.99 -41.89
C ILE A 403 9.84 -38.17 -41.49
N GLU A 404 10.80 -37.56 -42.22
CA GLU A 404 12.22 -37.58 -41.87
C GLU A 404 12.49 -36.91 -40.51
N LYS A 405 11.86 -35.74 -40.25
CA LYS A 405 11.95 -35.04 -38.96
C LYS A 405 11.32 -35.86 -37.85
N MET A 406 10.17 -36.48 -38.08
CA MET A 406 9.52 -37.36 -37.09
C MET A 406 10.44 -38.53 -36.73
N LYS A 407 11.03 -39.21 -37.71
CA LYS A 407 12.00 -40.31 -37.46
C LYS A 407 13.20 -39.84 -36.66
N ARG A 408 13.80 -38.68 -37.01
CA ARG A 408 14.93 -38.12 -36.30
C ARG A 408 14.62 -37.78 -34.83
N LEU A 409 13.39 -37.33 -34.56
CA LEU A 409 12.92 -36.89 -33.26
C LEU A 409 12.25 -38.00 -32.41
N GLY A 410 12.17 -39.23 -32.94
CA GLY A 410 11.55 -40.37 -32.27
C GLY A 410 10.06 -40.20 -32.08
N ILE A 411 9.35 -39.62 -33.05
CA ILE A 411 7.88 -39.50 -33.06
C ILE A 411 7.35 -40.59 -34.00
N GLU A 412 6.51 -41.50 -33.50
CA GLU A 412 5.89 -42.59 -34.27
C GLU A 412 4.72 -42.13 -35.15
#